data_935fb71d982b0fc3cbf23748a57eac15
#
_entry.id   935fb71d982b0fc3cbf23748a57eac15
#
_cell.length_a   1.000
_cell.length_b   1.000
_cell.length_c   1.000
_cell.angle_alpha   90.00
_cell.angle_beta   90.00
_cell.angle_gamma   90.00
#
_symmetry.space_group_name_H-M   'P 1'
#
loop_
_entity.id
_entity.type
_entity.pdbx_description
1 polymer ?
#
loop_
_entity_poly.entity_id
_entity_poly.type
_entity_poly.pdbx_seq_one_letter_code
_entity_poly.pdbx_strand_id
1 'polypeptide(L)'
;MYFQWIKDNKEGVYPWDADGNGSSYSPQMSGGWQTSHTGNIAIEGFPVGLFYGESKDDPYTLSRYYLEGDELVNFAKTMKSWADAGYWRTDVLNYSGQQDALMKEGTSGARQHHTETWTGFRTDMEEAQPGSDLGFFFFGEEMNNLVSLTITHGAMAIAQTSKNPERALMVYDLLRNDPEIYRLMMYGIEGEMYTIDENGYMVRPEGFDSTTDGVTFNWWWGRNDDLGLRDANRDWEAIDALYARYDEIAIDYPYGQVVFDLTNIQVYLDNISNVYNTYMPRICFGLMDDPEAYVAEFRTQLQNAGIETVMTEIQNQLDAVYGAE
;
A
#
# COMPACT_ATOMS: atom_id res chain seq x y z
N MET A 1 -8.02 -17.65 12.27
CA MET A 1 -7.49 -19.04 12.26
C MET A 1 -5.96 -19.07 12.20
N TYR A 2 -5.29 -18.44 11.22
CA TYR A 2 -3.82 -18.45 11.06
C TYR A 2 -3.07 -17.83 12.27
N PHE A 3 -3.40 -16.61 12.68
CA PHE A 3 -2.78 -15.93 13.82
C PHE A 3 -2.94 -16.71 15.13
N GLN A 4 -4.12 -17.29 15.36
CA GLN A 4 -4.34 -18.13 16.53
C GLN A 4 -3.48 -19.40 16.48
N TRP A 5 -3.33 -20.01 15.30
CA TRP A 5 -2.48 -21.19 15.15
C TRP A 5 -1.00 -20.86 15.48
N ILE A 6 -0.49 -19.74 14.97
CA ILE A 6 0.89 -19.30 15.32
C ILE A 6 1.03 -19.15 16.83
N LYS A 7 0.12 -18.42 17.46
CA LYS A 7 0.14 -18.19 18.89
C LYS A 7 0.13 -19.48 19.71
N ASP A 8 -0.64 -20.46 19.28
CA ASP A 8 -0.79 -21.73 20.00
C ASP A 8 0.37 -22.72 19.74
N ASN A 9 1.10 -22.58 18.64
CA ASN A 9 2.07 -23.58 18.18
C ASN A 9 3.50 -23.07 18.00
N LYS A 10 3.73 -21.76 18.06
CA LYS A 10 5.04 -21.14 17.84
C LYS A 10 5.44 -20.29 19.04
N GLU A 11 6.22 -20.85 19.94
CA GLU A 11 6.74 -20.11 21.11
C GLU A 11 7.69 -18.98 20.68
N GLY A 12 7.53 -17.80 21.24
CA GLY A 12 8.37 -16.63 20.96
C GLY A 12 8.08 -15.92 19.62
N VAL A 13 7.04 -16.35 18.88
CA VAL A 13 6.65 -15.76 17.60
C VAL A 13 5.39 -14.95 17.79
N TYR A 14 5.41 -13.69 17.40
CA TYR A 14 4.18 -12.91 17.24
C TYR A 14 3.47 -13.31 15.95
N PRO A 15 2.15 -13.52 15.96
CA PRO A 15 1.37 -13.68 14.72
C PRO A 15 1.62 -12.57 13.71
N TRP A 16 1.72 -11.34 14.19
CA TRP A 16 2.21 -10.19 13.44
C TRP A 16 2.98 -9.24 14.38
N ASP A 17 4.30 -9.21 14.28
CA ASP A 17 5.13 -8.26 15.06
C ASP A 17 5.13 -6.89 14.34
N ALA A 18 3.95 -6.22 14.40
CA ALA A 18 3.70 -4.99 13.69
C ALA A 18 4.51 -3.82 14.26
N ASP A 19 4.99 -2.96 13.38
CA ASP A 19 5.57 -1.66 13.68
C ASP A 19 4.48 -0.58 13.64
N GLY A 20 4.03 -0.13 14.80
CA GLY A 20 2.98 0.88 14.94
C GLY A 20 3.48 2.30 15.17
N ASN A 21 4.79 2.46 15.42
CA ASN A 21 5.38 3.77 15.73
C ASN A 21 5.61 4.60 14.47
N GLY A 22 4.76 5.61 14.26
CA GLY A 22 4.84 6.49 13.11
C GLY A 22 4.57 5.81 11.76
N SER A 23 4.02 4.60 11.80
CA SER A 23 3.83 3.78 10.62
C SER A 23 2.64 4.24 9.78
N SER A 24 2.70 3.96 8.49
CA SER A 24 1.58 4.10 7.55
C SER A 24 0.57 2.95 7.65
N TYR A 25 0.74 2.00 8.58
CA TYR A 25 -0.15 0.83 8.68
C TYR A 25 -1.57 1.19 9.08
N SER A 26 -1.77 2.22 9.91
CA SER A 26 -3.13 2.62 10.33
C SER A 26 -4.03 2.98 9.14
N PRO A 27 -3.62 3.86 8.20
CA PRO A 27 -4.41 4.10 6.99
C PRO A 27 -4.60 2.85 6.13
N GLN A 28 -3.56 2.03 5.98
CA GLN A 28 -3.60 0.82 5.16
C GLN A 28 -4.54 -0.24 5.75
N MET A 29 -4.53 -0.44 7.06
CA MET A 29 -5.43 -1.40 7.71
C MET A 29 -6.89 -0.95 7.63
N SER A 30 -7.18 0.32 7.90
CA SER A 30 -8.52 0.87 7.76
C SER A 30 -8.99 0.87 6.31
N GLY A 31 -8.14 1.27 5.37
CA GLY A 31 -8.42 1.23 3.95
C GLY A 31 -8.64 -0.20 3.45
N GLY A 32 -7.82 -1.14 3.90
CA GLY A 32 -7.99 -2.56 3.60
C GLY A 32 -9.33 -3.12 4.09
N TRP A 33 -9.76 -2.75 5.30
CA TRP A 33 -11.09 -3.11 5.81
C TRP A 33 -12.19 -2.54 4.92
N GLN A 34 -12.14 -1.25 4.59
CA GLN A 34 -13.12 -0.61 3.72
C GLN A 34 -13.17 -1.30 2.35
N THR A 35 -12.02 -1.52 1.74
CA THR A 35 -11.93 -2.18 0.42
C THR A 35 -12.50 -3.60 0.44
N SER A 36 -12.27 -4.35 1.52
CA SER A 36 -12.64 -5.77 1.62
C SER A 36 -14.03 -6.03 2.19
N HIS A 37 -14.63 -5.07 2.93
CA HIS A 37 -15.90 -5.29 3.63
C HIS A 37 -17.02 -4.36 3.18
N THR A 38 -16.69 -3.15 2.72
CA THR A 38 -17.71 -2.19 2.26
C THR A 38 -17.68 -1.98 0.75
N GLY A 39 -16.62 -2.37 0.08
CA GLY A 39 -16.44 -2.14 -1.37
C GLY A 39 -16.05 -0.71 -1.72
N ASN A 40 -15.71 0.11 -0.71
CA ASN A 40 -15.31 1.49 -0.95
C ASN A 40 -14.05 1.60 -1.81
N ILE A 41 -13.96 2.68 -2.57
CA ILE A 41 -12.84 3.01 -3.46
C ILE A 41 -12.09 4.22 -2.93
N ALA A 42 -10.79 4.06 -2.68
CA ALA A 42 -9.95 5.15 -2.18
C ALA A 42 -9.83 6.31 -3.20
N ILE A 43 -9.96 7.54 -2.71
CA ILE A 43 -9.70 8.76 -3.48
C ILE A 43 -8.30 9.25 -3.10
N GLU A 44 -7.38 9.28 -4.07
CA GLU A 44 -6.00 9.73 -3.86
C GLU A 44 -5.92 11.28 -3.81
N GLY A 45 -4.82 11.78 -3.26
CA GLY A 45 -4.55 13.22 -3.18
C GLY A 45 -4.95 13.89 -1.87
N PHE A 46 -5.52 13.13 -0.93
CA PHE A 46 -5.86 13.62 0.40
C PHE A 46 -4.91 13.07 1.47
N PRO A 47 -4.70 13.83 2.58
CA PRO A 47 -3.96 13.28 3.71
C PRO A 47 -4.62 12.00 4.25
N VAL A 48 -3.82 11.01 4.58
CA VAL A 48 -4.16 9.80 5.35
C VAL A 48 -5.30 8.91 4.79
N GLY A 49 -5.64 9.01 3.50
CA GLY A 49 -6.64 8.14 2.89
C GLY A 49 -8.01 8.22 3.57
N LEU A 50 -8.48 9.43 3.90
CA LEU A 50 -9.73 9.68 4.61
C LEU A 50 -10.96 9.59 3.72
N PHE A 51 -10.81 9.80 2.41
CA PHE A 51 -11.94 9.91 1.51
C PHE A 51 -11.98 8.73 0.56
N TYR A 52 -13.17 8.17 0.43
CA TYR A 52 -13.50 7.04 -0.40
C TYR A 52 -14.79 7.30 -1.14
N GLY A 53 -14.92 6.81 -2.36
CA GLY A 53 -16.21 6.65 -3.02
C GLY A 53 -16.96 5.45 -2.46
N GLU A 54 -18.27 5.46 -2.58
CA GLU A 54 -19.17 4.47 -1.98
C GLU A 54 -18.92 3.05 -2.51
N SER A 55 -18.71 2.90 -3.82
CA SER A 55 -18.40 1.62 -4.46
C SER A 55 -17.88 1.81 -5.89
N LYS A 56 -17.48 0.73 -6.54
CA LYS A 56 -17.13 0.76 -7.96
C LYS A 56 -18.33 1.02 -8.89
N ASP A 57 -19.55 0.76 -8.43
CA ASP A 57 -20.78 1.05 -9.18
C ASP A 57 -21.29 2.48 -8.91
N ASP A 58 -20.88 3.08 -7.79
CA ASP A 58 -21.11 4.46 -7.41
C ASP A 58 -19.84 5.11 -6.85
N PRO A 59 -18.82 5.34 -7.68
CA PRO A 59 -17.55 5.86 -7.23
C PRO A 59 -17.58 7.35 -6.89
N TYR A 60 -18.56 8.09 -7.41
CA TYR A 60 -18.60 9.55 -7.30
C TYR A 60 -19.42 10.07 -6.12
N THR A 61 -20.12 9.21 -5.40
CA THR A 61 -20.71 9.53 -4.10
C THR A 61 -19.70 9.24 -2.99
N LEU A 62 -19.45 10.23 -2.12
CA LEU A 62 -18.50 10.04 -1.01
C LEU A 62 -19.06 9.10 0.06
N SER A 63 -18.28 8.11 0.41
CA SER A 63 -18.59 7.20 1.52
C SER A 63 -18.55 7.92 2.85
N ARG A 64 -19.50 7.58 3.71
CA ARG A 64 -19.63 8.10 5.08
C ARG A 64 -19.12 7.13 6.15
N TYR A 65 -18.28 6.19 5.77
CA TYR A 65 -17.73 5.12 6.63
C TYR A 65 -17.24 5.64 7.99
N TYR A 66 -16.51 6.76 8.02
CA TYR A 66 -16.01 7.32 9.28
C TYR A 66 -17.08 7.99 10.13
N LEU A 67 -18.21 8.36 9.56
CA LEU A 67 -19.25 9.16 10.25
C LEU A 67 -20.48 8.35 10.63
N GLU A 68 -20.80 7.32 9.87
CA GLU A 68 -22.08 6.61 9.99
C GLU A 68 -21.89 5.09 9.93
N GLY A 69 -22.98 4.36 10.15
CA GLY A 69 -23.03 2.92 10.07
C GLY A 69 -22.22 2.17 11.13
N ASP A 70 -22.21 0.86 11.03
CA ASP A 70 -21.59 -0.02 12.02
C ASP A 70 -20.21 -0.53 11.61
N GLU A 71 -19.79 -0.31 10.34
CA GLU A 71 -18.57 -0.94 9.80
C GLU A 71 -17.29 -0.49 10.51
N LEU A 72 -17.15 0.79 10.83
CA LEU A 72 -16.00 1.26 11.63
C LEU A 72 -16.01 0.66 13.04
N VAL A 73 -17.19 0.48 13.63
CA VAL A 73 -17.34 -0.16 14.94
C VAL A 73 -16.99 -1.66 14.85
N ASN A 74 -17.43 -2.33 13.78
CA ASN A 74 -17.09 -3.74 13.51
C ASN A 74 -15.59 -3.93 13.33
N PHE A 75 -14.95 -3.04 12.59
CA PHE A 75 -13.49 -2.98 12.46
C PHE A 75 -12.83 -2.82 13.83
N ALA A 76 -13.22 -1.82 14.61
CA ALA A 76 -12.66 -1.55 15.93
C ALA A 76 -12.82 -2.75 16.89
N LYS A 77 -14.00 -3.41 16.89
CA LYS A 77 -14.25 -4.64 17.67
C LYS A 77 -13.36 -5.79 17.24
N THR A 78 -13.18 -5.97 15.94
CA THR A 78 -12.30 -7.01 15.39
C THR A 78 -10.85 -6.77 15.81
N MET A 79 -10.35 -5.54 15.65
CA MET A 79 -8.98 -5.19 16.04
C MET A 79 -8.77 -5.33 17.56
N LYS A 80 -9.76 -4.92 18.36
CA LYS A 80 -9.70 -5.16 19.80
C LYS A 80 -9.62 -6.64 20.16
N SER A 81 -10.43 -7.47 19.51
CA SER A 81 -10.38 -8.91 19.75
C SER A 81 -9.03 -9.53 19.41
N TRP A 82 -8.35 -9.04 18.38
CA TRP A 82 -7.02 -9.47 17.99
C TRP A 82 -5.93 -8.98 18.95
N ALA A 83 -6.05 -7.74 19.42
CA ALA A 83 -5.17 -7.21 20.46
C ALA A 83 -5.30 -7.98 21.78
N ASP A 84 -6.54 -8.23 22.23
CA ASP A 84 -6.82 -9.02 23.44
C ASP A 84 -6.34 -10.48 23.31
N ALA A 85 -6.38 -11.04 22.09
CA ALA A 85 -5.79 -12.33 21.79
C ALA A 85 -4.25 -12.29 21.76
N GLY A 86 -3.63 -11.11 21.78
CA GLY A 86 -2.18 -10.93 21.75
C GLY A 86 -1.54 -11.31 20.44
N TYR A 87 -2.18 -10.96 19.30
CA TYR A 87 -1.62 -11.23 17.98
C TYR A 87 -0.46 -10.30 17.62
N TRP A 88 -0.34 -9.17 18.31
CA TRP A 88 0.78 -8.23 18.27
C TRP A 88 1.17 -7.76 19.67
N ARG A 89 2.23 -7.00 19.74
CA ARG A 89 2.80 -6.44 20.97
C ARG A 89 1.85 -5.47 21.64
N THR A 90 1.86 -5.43 22.97
CA THR A 90 1.08 -4.45 23.74
C THR A 90 1.61 -3.01 23.59
N ASP A 91 2.90 -2.86 23.25
CA ASP A 91 3.57 -1.58 23.02
C ASP A 91 3.70 -1.22 21.53
N VAL A 92 2.88 -1.80 20.68
CA VAL A 92 2.94 -1.70 19.20
C VAL A 92 3.06 -0.27 18.70
N LEU A 93 2.37 0.70 19.31
CA LEU A 93 2.44 2.11 18.88
C LEU A 93 3.77 2.82 19.23
N ASN A 94 4.60 2.21 20.07
CA ASN A 94 5.92 2.72 20.44
C ASN A 94 7.05 1.86 19.87
N TYR A 95 6.70 0.83 19.12
CA TYR A 95 7.65 -0.13 18.56
C TYR A 95 7.94 0.19 17.11
N SER A 96 9.23 0.18 16.76
CA SER A 96 9.75 0.33 15.39
C SER A 96 10.62 -0.87 15.08
N GLY A 97 10.06 -1.88 14.43
CA GLY A 97 10.75 -3.09 14.00
C GLY A 97 11.02 -3.08 12.50
N GLN A 98 12.01 -3.89 12.10
CA GLN A 98 12.26 -4.15 10.69
C GLN A 98 11.46 -5.40 10.28
N GLN A 99 10.28 -5.22 9.71
CA GLN A 99 9.34 -6.31 9.40
C GLN A 99 9.97 -7.45 8.60
N ASP A 100 10.83 -7.11 7.62
CA ASP A 100 11.54 -8.08 6.79
C ASP A 100 12.50 -8.93 7.62
N ALA A 101 13.28 -8.29 8.48
CA ALA A 101 14.22 -8.99 9.36
C ALA A 101 13.47 -9.91 10.33
N LEU A 102 12.40 -9.43 10.96
CA LEU A 102 11.61 -10.21 11.92
C LEU A 102 10.97 -11.46 11.28
N MET A 103 10.51 -11.36 10.03
CA MET A 103 10.03 -12.54 9.32
C MET A 103 11.16 -13.50 8.95
N LYS A 104 12.29 -12.98 8.43
CA LYS A 104 13.47 -13.81 8.12
C LYS A 104 14.04 -14.50 9.36
N GLU A 105 13.98 -13.85 10.53
CA GLU A 105 14.38 -14.42 11.82
C GLU A 105 13.35 -15.41 12.38
N GLY A 106 12.14 -15.46 11.83
CA GLY A 106 11.05 -16.33 12.28
C GLY A 106 10.38 -15.85 13.57
N THR A 107 10.51 -14.58 13.93
CA THR A 107 9.88 -13.98 15.12
C THR A 107 8.56 -13.30 14.81
N SER A 108 8.24 -13.07 13.53
CA SER A 108 6.93 -12.62 13.04
C SER A 108 6.35 -13.59 12.03
N GLY A 109 5.07 -13.91 12.15
CA GLY A 109 4.36 -14.81 11.24
C GLY A 109 3.68 -14.10 10.06
N ALA A 110 3.65 -12.77 10.05
CA ALA A 110 3.03 -11.98 8.99
C ALA A 110 3.68 -10.60 8.86
N ARG A 111 3.47 -10.00 7.71
CA ARG A 111 3.75 -8.57 7.43
C ARG A 111 2.71 -8.03 6.48
N GLN A 112 2.57 -6.72 6.46
CA GLN A 112 1.77 -6.02 5.46
C GLN A 112 2.69 -5.23 4.53
N HIS A 113 2.56 -5.44 3.22
CA HIS A 113 3.28 -4.68 2.20
C HIS A 113 2.61 -4.85 0.83
N HIS A 114 3.10 -4.14 -0.20
CA HIS A 114 2.60 -4.23 -1.57
C HIS A 114 3.13 -5.47 -2.33
N THR A 115 2.48 -5.78 -3.46
CA THR A 115 2.75 -6.95 -4.30
C THR A 115 4.22 -7.08 -4.71
N GLU A 116 4.85 -6.01 -5.19
CA GLU A 116 6.25 -6.08 -5.66
C GLU A 116 7.22 -6.51 -4.55
N THR A 117 6.97 -6.12 -3.31
CA THR A 117 7.76 -6.60 -2.18
C THR A 117 7.58 -8.11 -1.98
N TRP A 118 6.34 -8.62 -2.08
CA TRP A 118 6.10 -10.06 -1.95
C TRP A 118 6.85 -10.87 -3.01
N THR A 119 6.88 -10.41 -4.26
CA THR A 119 7.53 -11.14 -5.37
C THR A 119 9.03 -11.39 -5.15
N GLY A 120 9.73 -10.45 -4.51
CA GLY A 120 11.14 -10.62 -4.14
C GLY A 120 11.32 -11.33 -2.79
N PHE A 121 10.45 -11.02 -1.83
CA PHE A 121 10.56 -11.51 -0.47
C PHE A 121 10.31 -13.02 -0.32
N ARG A 122 9.61 -13.66 -1.27
CA ARG A 122 9.49 -15.13 -1.31
C ARG A 122 10.85 -15.80 -1.40
N THR A 123 11.72 -15.33 -2.30
CA THR A 123 13.08 -15.85 -2.46
C THR A 123 13.91 -15.64 -1.18
N ASP A 124 13.86 -14.44 -0.64
CA ASP A 124 14.55 -14.11 0.61
C ASP A 124 14.11 -14.99 1.79
N MET A 125 12.82 -15.32 1.86
CA MET A 125 12.27 -16.18 2.90
C MET A 125 12.71 -17.64 2.74
N GLU A 126 12.73 -18.17 1.50
CA GLU A 126 13.23 -19.53 1.26
C GLU A 126 14.71 -19.68 1.61
N GLU A 127 15.51 -18.63 1.36
CA GLU A 127 16.93 -18.60 1.77
C GLU A 127 17.09 -18.54 3.28
N ALA A 128 16.31 -17.67 3.96
CA ALA A 128 16.41 -17.49 5.40
C ALA A 128 15.79 -18.64 6.20
N GLN A 129 14.70 -19.21 5.69
CA GLN A 129 13.93 -20.29 6.30
C GLN A 129 13.56 -21.34 5.25
N PRO A 130 14.47 -22.24 4.88
CA PRO A 130 14.23 -23.25 3.84
C PRO A 130 12.97 -24.08 4.09
N GLY A 131 12.12 -24.19 3.07
CA GLY A 131 10.82 -24.87 3.13
C GLY A 131 9.69 -23.98 3.66
N SER A 132 9.91 -22.67 3.82
CA SER A 132 8.84 -21.73 4.08
C SER A 132 7.99 -21.51 2.82
N ASP A 133 6.67 -21.36 3.00
CA ASP A 133 5.76 -20.99 1.92
C ASP A 133 5.08 -19.66 2.26
N LEU A 134 5.47 -18.61 1.55
CA LEU A 134 4.98 -17.25 1.79
C LEU A 134 3.73 -16.98 0.94
N GLY A 135 2.55 -17.13 1.55
CA GLY A 135 1.27 -16.74 0.95
C GLY A 135 1.14 -15.23 0.83
N PHE A 136 0.35 -14.79 -0.15
CA PHE A 136 0.00 -13.39 -0.35
C PHE A 136 -1.51 -13.25 -0.51
N PHE A 137 -2.09 -12.28 0.19
CA PHE A 137 -3.51 -11.93 0.15
C PHE A 137 -3.63 -10.42 -0.02
N PHE A 138 -4.44 -9.96 -0.94
CA PHE A 138 -4.61 -8.52 -1.17
C PHE A 138 -5.98 -8.04 -0.69
N PHE A 139 -6.03 -6.82 -0.26
CA PHE A 139 -7.28 -6.21 0.18
C PHE A 139 -8.27 -6.08 -0.97
N GLY A 140 -9.52 -6.41 -0.71
CA GLY A 140 -10.60 -6.35 -1.69
C GLY A 140 -10.79 -7.60 -2.54
N GLU A 141 -9.95 -8.63 -2.37
CA GLU A 141 -10.04 -9.88 -3.13
C GLU A 141 -11.42 -10.54 -3.03
N GLU A 142 -11.97 -10.62 -1.81
CA GLU A 142 -13.27 -11.25 -1.53
C GLU A 142 -14.44 -10.55 -2.23
N MET A 143 -14.32 -9.25 -2.46
CA MET A 143 -15.34 -8.43 -3.11
C MET A 143 -15.06 -8.16 -4.58
N ASN A 144 -13.97 -8.70 -5.14
CA ASN A 144 -13.45 -8.31 -6.44
C ASN A 144 -13.30 -6.77 -6.56
N ASN A 145 -12.89 -6.13 -5.48
CA ASN A 145 -12.75 -4.68 -5.39
C ASN A 145 -11.28 -4.29 -5.48
N LEU A 146 -10.79 -4.17 -6.68
CA LEU A 146 -9.44 -3.73 -6.99
C LEU A 146 -9.51 -2.57 -7.97
N VAL A 147 -8.72 -1.54 -7.70
CA VAL A 147 -8.63 -0.33 -8.53
C VAL A 147 -7.18 -0.14 -8.92
N SER A 148 -6.93 0.11 -10.18
CA SER A 148 -5.57 0.45 -10.65
C SER A 148 -5.12 1.78 -10.05
N LEU A 149 -3.81 1.96 -9.92
CA LEU A 149 -3.25 3.24 -9.48
C LEU A 149 -3.52 4.31 -10.53
N THR A 150 -3.66 5.57 -10.08
CA THR A 150 -3.71 6.69 -11.02
C THR A 150 -2.44 6.74 -11.87
N ILE A 151 -2.56 7.13 -13.13
CA ILE A 151 -1.44 7.28 -14.06
C ILE A 151 -0.38 8.29 -13.57
N THR A 152 -0.73 9.16 -12.64
CA THR A 152 0.16 10.15 -12.02
C THR A 152 0.81 9.66 -10.73
N HIS A 153 0.53 8.44 -10.28
CA HIS A 153 1.09 7.88 -9.05
C HIS A 153 2.63 7.83 -9.07
N GLY A 154 3.21 7.47 -10.21
CA GLY A 154 4.64 7.55 -10.45
C GLY A 154 4.93 8.56 -11.55
N ALA A 155 5.31 9.79 -11.19
CA ALA A 155 5.51 10.86 -12.14
C ALA A 155 6.86 11.57 -11.95
N MET A 156 7.45 11.99 -13.07
CA MET A 156 8.61 12.87 -13.11
C MET A 156 8.18 14.25 -13.59
N ALA A 157 8.65 15.29 -12.94
CA ALA A 157 8.40 16.67 -13.34
C ALA A 157 9.72 17.41 -13.61
N ILE A 158 9.69 18.30 -14.60
CA ILE A 158 10.79 19.22 -14.87
C ILE A 158 10.47 20.55 -14.19
N ALA A 159 11.39 21.01 -13.32
CA ALA A 159 11.20 22.28 -12.61
C ALA A 159 11.08 23.44 -13.62
N GLN A 160 10.15 24.36 -13.38
CA GLN A 160 9.97 25.59 -14.19
C GLN A 160 11.24 26.43 -14.26
N THR A 161 12.08 26.35 -13.22
CA THR A 161 13.38 27.06 -13.16
C THR A 161 14.51 26.38 -13.89
N SER A 162 14.26 25.21 -14.53
CA SER A 162 15.26 24.49 -15.32
C SER A 162 15.76 25.37 -16.48
N LYS A 163 17.08 25.42 -16.63
CA LYS A 163 17.71 26.17 -17.74
C LYS A 163 17.80 25.35 -19.03
N ASN A 164 17.55 24.04 -18.95
CA ASN A 164 17.63 23.11 -20.07
C ASN A 164 16.51 22.04 -20.01
N PRO A 165 15.22 22.45 -20.04
CA PRO A 165 14.10 21.54 -19.82
C PRO A 165 13.99 20.47 -20.90
N GLU A 166 14.24 20.83 -22.18
CA GLU A 166 14.23 19.86 -23.28
C GLU A 166 15.31 18.79 -23.11
N ARG A 167 16.52 19.20 -22.70
CA ARG A 167 17.61 18.25 -22.45
C ARG A 167 17.31 17.33 -21.25
N ALA A 168 16.68 17.84 -20.22
CA ALA A 168 16.24 17.03 -19.08
C ALA A 168 15.21 15.97 -19.51
N LEU A 169 14.26 16.36 -20.37
CA LEU A 169 13.29 15.41 -20.94
C LEU A 169 13.97 14.37 -21.84
N MET A 170 14.91 14.78 -22.70
CA MET A 170 15.67 13.85 -23.56
C MET A 170 16.46 12.83 -22.74
N VAL A 171 17.06 13.24 -21.61
CA VAL A 171 17.77 12.32 -20.71
C VAL A 171 16.79 11.33 -20.06
N TYR A 172 15.65 11.82 -19.59
CA TYR A 172 14.63 10.94 -19.02
C TYR A 172 14.08 9.93 -20.04
N ASP A 173 13.82 10.40 -21.27
CA ASP A 173 13.37 9.55 -22.36
C ASP A 173 14.37 8.43 -22.69
N LEU A 174 15.66 8.76 -22.78
CA LEU A 174 16.73 7.77 -22.97
C LEU A 174 16.79 6.76 -21.82
N LEU A 175 16.75 7.24 -20.56
CA LEU A 175 16.81 6.38 -19.39
C LEU A 175 15.64 5.39 -19.34
N ARG A 176 14.47 5.79 -19.84
CA ARG A 176 13.24 5.00 -19.78
C ARG A 176 13.03 4.09 -20.99
N ASN A 177 13.43 4.53 -22.19
CA ASN A 177 13.00 3.90 -23.44
C ASN A 177 14.15 3.31 -24.26
N ASP A 178 15.42 3.64 -23.97
CA ASP A 178 16.57 2.98 -24.61
C ASP A 178 16.88 1.67 -23.88
N PRO A 179 16.80 0.49 -24.56
CA PRO A 179 16.95 -0.81 -23.90
C PRO A 179 18.32 -1.02 -23.24
N GLU A 180 19.39 -0.52 -23.86
CA GLU A 180 20.75 -0.69 -23.34
C GLU A 180 20.96 0.18 -22.10
N ILE A 181 20.57 1.45 -22.18
CA ILE A 181 20.70 2.40 -21.07
C ILE A 181 19.78 2.00 -19.92
N TYR A 182 18.52 1.60 -20.20
CA TYR A 182 17.58 1.13 -19.19
C TYR A 182 18.15 -0.06 -18.42
N ARG A 183 18.62 -1.10 -19.14
CA ARG A 183 19.16 -2.31 -18.50
C ARG A 183 20.44 -2.05 -17.74
N LEU A 184 21.34 -1.22 -18.28
CA LEU A 184 22.54 -0.81 -17.58
C LEU A 184 22.21 -0.13 -16.24
N MET A 185 21.21 0.74 -16.23
CA MET A 185 20.79 1.48 -15.04
C MET A 185 20.06 0.59 -14.03
N MET A 186 19.19 -0.32 -14.50
CA MET A 186 18.38 -1.16 -13.64
C MET A 186 19.11 -2.41 -13.13
N TYR A 187 19.97 -3.01 -13.95
CA TYR A 187 20.55 -4.33 -13.68
C TYR A 187 22.07 -4.35 -13.65
N GLY A 188 22.72 -3.31 -14.18
CA GLY A 188 24.18 -3.22 -14.29
C GLY A 188 24.72 -3.77 -15.60
N ILE A 189 25.96 -4.24 -15.59
CA ILE A 189 26.72 -4.64 -16.78
C ILE A 189 26.46 -6.11 -17.10
N GLU A 190 25.89 -6.37 -18.28
CA GLU A 190 25.70 -7.74 -18.76
C GLU A 190 27.05 -8.45 -18.96
N GLY A 191 27.12 -9.70 -18.54
CA GLY A 191 28.35 -10.49 -18.55
C GLY A 191 29.23 -10.32 -17.29
N GLU A 192 29.00 -9.27 -16.47
CA GLU A 192 29.72 -9.03 -15.22
C GLU A 192 28.76 -9.13 -14.00
N MET A 193 27.66 -8.39 -14.04
CA MET A 193 26.70 -8.30 -12.92
C MET A 193 25.50 -9.21 -13.13
N TYR A 194 25.22 -9.62 -14.35
CA TYR A 194 24.19 -10.60 -14.70
C TYR A 194 24.48 -11.23 -16.07
N THR A 195 23.82 -12.34 -16.34
CA THR A 195 23.73 -12.97 -17.67
C THR A 195 22.28 -13.27 -17.99
N ILE A 196 21.99 -13.56 -19.26
CA ILE A 196 20.67 -14.04 -19.69
C ILE A 196 20.80 -15.53 -20.00
N ASP A 197 19.93 -16.35 -19.40
CA ASP A 197 19.89 -17.79 -19.65
C ASP A 197 19.18 -18.15 -20.98
N GLU A 198 19.12 -19.43 -21.29
CA GLU A 198 18.48 -19.95 -22.52
C GLU A 198 16.96 -19.69 -22.59
N ASN A 199 16.32 -19.41 -21.44
CA ASN A 199 14.90 -19.10 -21.33
C ASN A 199 14.64 -17.58 -21.37
N GLY A 200 15.69 -16.75 -21.42
CA GLY A 200 15.60 -15.30 -21.43
C GLY A 200 15.50 -14.69 -20.02
N TYR A 201 15.76 -15.45 -18.98
CA TYR A 201 15.77 -14.95 -17.60
C TYR A 201 17.14 -14.39 -17.21
N MET A 202 17.12 -13.36 -16.40
CA MET A 202 18.31 -12.78 -15.79
C MET A 202 18.81 -13.69 -14.66
N VAL A 203 20.10 -14.01 -14.71
CA VAL A 203 20.81 -14.81 -13.71
C VAL A 203 21.94 -14.00 -13.12
N ARG A 204 21.99 -13.89 -11.81
CA ARG A 204 23.08 -13.26 -11.08
C ARG A 204 24.27 -14.22 -10.90
N PRO A 205 25.52 -13.73 -10.89
CA PRO A 205 26.69 -14.56 -10.58
C PRO A 205 26.60 -15.23 -9.20
N GLU A 206 27.27 -16.36 -9.05
CA GLU A 206 27.40 -17.02 -7.74
C GLU A 206 28.04 -16.08 -6.71
N GLY A 207 27.44 -15.96 -5.54
CA GLY A 207 27.91 -15.08 -4.46
C GLY A 207 27.56 -13.60 -4.65
N PHE A 208 26.73 -13.25 -5.64
CA PHE A 208 26.25 -11.87 -5.83
C PHE A 208 25.45 -11.41 -4.62
N ASP A 209 25.88 -10.31 -4.00
CA ASP A 209 25.17 -9.63 -2.93
C ASP A 209 24.53 -8.34 -3.49
N SER A 210 23.22 -8.30 -3.54
CA SER A 210 22.47 -7.15 -4.08
C SER A 210 22.75 -5.84 -3.32
N THR A 211 23.21 -5.91 -2.08
CA THR A 211 23.51 -4.76 -1.24
C THR A 211 24.86 -4.12 -1.60
N THR A 212 25.85 -4.96 -1.94
CA THR A 212 27.22 -4.51 -2.22
C THR A 212 27.56 -4.49 -3.70
N ASP A 213 27.02 -5.43 -4.48
CA ASP A 213 27.37 -5.66 -5.90
C ASP A 213 26.27 -5.14 -6.83
N GLY A 214 25.08 -4.85 -6.28
CA GLY A 214 23.91 -4.43 -7.05
C GLY A 214 23.92 -2.97 -7.44
N VAL A 215 23.16 -2.65 -8.49
CA VAL A 215 22.77 -1.28 -8.79
C VAL A 215 21.60 -0.92 -7.89
N THR A 216 21.82 -0.09 -6.90
CA THR A 216 20.78 0.38 -5.97
C THR A 216 19.97 1.52 -6.57
N PHE A 217 19.31 1.28 -7.70
CA PHE A 217 18.50 2.28 -8.34
C PHE A 217 17.02 1.89 -8.27
N ASN A 218 16.33 2.42 -7.27
CA ASN A 218 14.89 2.23 -7.13
C ASN A 218 14.14 3.25 -8.00
N TRP A 219 13.92 2.90 -9.26
CA TRP A 219 13.33 3.81 -10.25
C TRP A 219 11.90 3.40 -10.62
N TRP A 220 11.07 3.13 -9.65
CA TRP A 220 9.69 2.70 -9.86
C TRP A 220 8.84 3.74 -10.63
N TRP A 221 9.13 5.05 -10.50
CA TRP A 221 8.43 6.12 -11.23
C TRP A 221 8.82 6.26 -12.69
N GLY A 222 9.85 5.60 -13.14
CA GLY A 222 10.32 5.57 -14.54
C GLY A 222 10.38 4.17 -15.12
N ARG A 223 9.88 3.16 -14.38
CA ARG A 223 9.88 1.77 -14.79
C ARG A 223 9.22 1.58 -16.16
N ASN A 224 9.83 0.75 -16.97
CA ASN A 224 9.32 0.32 -18.27
C ASN A 224 9.37 -1.22 -18.31
N ASP A 225 8.23 -1.86 -18.11
CA ASP A 225 8.13 -3.31 -17.99
C ASP A 225 8.42 -4.04 -19.30
N ASP A 226 8.25 -3.38 -20.46
CA ASP A 226 8.59 -3.93 -21.77
C ASP A 226 10.11 -4.16 -21.92
N LEU A 227 10.92 -3.43 -21.16
CA LEU A 227 12.39 -3.55 -21.13
C LEU A 227 12.88 -4.35 -19.92
N GLY A 228 11.99 -4.69 -19.00
CA GLY A 228 12.29 -5.40 -17.76
C GLY A 228 12.82 -6.80 -18.01
N LEU A 229 13.76 -7.24 -17.17
CA LEU A 229 14.24 -8.62 -17.16
C LEU A 229 13.59 -9.40 -16.03
N ARG A 230 13.17 -10.61 -16.33
CA ARG A 230 12.65 -11.55 -15.32
C ARG A 230 13.83 -12.22 -14.62
N ASP A 231 13.92 -12.09 -13.31
CA ASP A 231 14.94 -12.75 -12.49
C ASP A 231 14.65 -14.25 -12.38
N ALA A 232 15.63 -15.09 -12.70
CA ALA A 232 15.49 -16.54 -12.71
C ALA A 232 15.18 -17.13 -11.31
N ASN A 233 15.47 -16.39 -10.24
CA ASN A 233 15.23 -16.83 -8.87
C ASN A 233 13.80 -16.54 -8.38
N ARG A 234 12.95 -15.89 -9.18
CA ARG A 234 11.56 -15.60 -8.79
C ARG A 234 10.59 -16.67 -9.29
N ASP A 235 9.55 -16.90 -8.53
CA ASP A 235 8.43 -17.79 -8.90
C ASP A 235 7.47 -17.05 -9.85
N TRP A 236 7.81 -17.07 -11.14
CA TRP A 236 7.02 -16.38 -12.16
C TRP A 236 5.66 -17.01 -12.41
N GLU A 237 5.48 -18.29 -12.11
CA GLU A 237 4.16 -18.94 -12.20
C GLU A 237 3.18 -18.32 -11.20
N ALA A 238 3.60 -18.18 -9.95
CA ALA A 238 2.77 -17.56 -8.91
C ALA A 238 2.57 -16.05 -9.14
N ILE A 239 3.61 -15.35 -9.64
CA ILE A 239 3.53 -13.91 -9.95
C ILE A 239 2.57 -13.67 -11.12
N ASP A 240 2.71 -14.40 -12.21
CA ASP A 240 1.86 -14.24 -13.39
C ASP A 240 0.40 -14.62 -13.07
N ALA A 241 0.17 -15.63 -12.24
CA ALA A 241 -1.17 -16.01 -11.79
C ALA A 241 -1.83 -14.89 -10.95
N LEU A 242 -1.06 -14.21 -10.08
CA LEU A 242 -1.56 -13.09 -9.29
C LEU A 242 -1.90 -11.88 -10.18
N TYR A 243 -1.02 -11.54 -11.13
CA TYR A 243 -1.28 -10.44 -12.06
C TYR A 243 -2.47 -10.73 -12.99
N ALA A 244 -2.62 -11.97 -13.48
CA ALA A 244 -3.80 -12.38 -14.23
C ALA A 244 -5.09 -12.21 -13.41
N ARG A 245 -5.04 -12.48 -12.09
CA ARG A 245 -6.17 -12.22 -11.20
C ARG A 245 -6.46 -10.72 -11.03
N TYR A 246 -5.42 -9.89 -10.96
CA TYR A 246 -5.59 -8.43 -10.95
C TYR A 246 -6.27 -7.94 -12.23
N ASP A 247 -5.79 -8.38 -13.40
CA ASP A 247 -6.34 -8.00 -14.69
C ASP A 247 -7.81 -8.39 -14.86
N GLU A 248 -8.23 -9.50 -14.22
CA GLU A 248 -9.62 -9.96 -14.26
C GLU A 248 -10.57 -9.05 -13.48
N ILE A 249 -10.12 -8.45 -12.35
CA ILE A 249 -11.01 -7.76 -11.41
C ILE A 249 -10.78 -6.26 -11.29
N ALA A 250 -9.60 -5.77 -11.71
CA ALA A 250 -9.27 -4.37 -11.59
C ALA A 250 -10.14 -3.49 -12.49
N ILE A 251 -10.55 -2.35 -11.94
CA ILE A 251 -11.11 -1.26 -12.72
C ILE A 251 -10.10 -0.11 -12.80
N ASP A 252 -10.22 0.72 -13.84
CA ASP A 252 -9.43 1.93 -13.94
C ASP A 252 -9.76 2.90 -12.80
N TYR A 253 -8.75 3.67 -12.38
CA TYR A 253 -8.93 4.67 -11.33
C TYR A 253 -9.98 5.72 -11.74
N PRO A 254 -11.13 5.81 -11.04
CA PRO A 254 -12.27 6.58 -11.54
C PRO A 254 -12.10 8.09 -11.41
N TYR A 255 -11.15 8.57 -10.59
CA TYR A 255 -11.01 10.00 -10.28
C TYR A 255 -9.86 10.68 -11.06
N GLY A 256 -9.35 10.04 -12.11
CA GLY A 256 -8.17 10.52 -12.86
C GLY A 256 -8.37 11.87 -13.60
N GLN A 257 -9.60 12.36 -13.73
CA GLN A 257 -9.91 13.64 -14.40
C GLN A 257 -10.15 14.80 -13.43
N VAL A 258 -10.23 14.54 -12.13
CA VAL A 258 -10.42 15.59 -11.13
C VAL A 258 -9.09 16.01 -10.51
N VAL A 259 -8.90 17.32 -10.40
CA VAL A 259 -7.85 17.94 -9.58
C VAL A 259 -8.53 18.77 -8.52
N PHE A 260 -8.50 18.28 -7.28
CA PHE A 260 -9.21 18.92 -6.18
C PHE A 260 -8.58 20.27 -5.81
N ASP A 261 -9.38 21.32 -5.74
CA ASP A 261 -8.99 22.61 -5.16
C ASP A 261 -9.22 22.56 -3.63
N LEU A 262 -8.12 22.49 -2.89
CA LEU A 262 -8.15 22.40 -1.43
C LEU A 262 -8.02 23.75 -0.74
N THR A 263 -7.90 24.86 -1.48
CA THR A 263 -7.56 26.18 -0.95
C THR A 263 -8.50 26.63 0.18
N ASN A 264 -9.79 26.42 0.04
CA ASN A 264 -10.79 26.85 1.02
C ASN A 264 -11.02 25.87 2.16
N ILE A 265 -10.52 24.63 2.06
CA ILE A 265 -10.76 23.56 3.04
C ILE A 265 -9.48 23.08 3.72
N GLN A 266 -8.31 23.60 3.37
CA GLN A 266 -7.02 23.14 3.89
C GLN A 266 -6.96 23.14 5.42
N VAL A 267 -7.43 24.19 6.08
CA VAL A 267 -7.44 24.26 7.55
C VAL A 267 -8.28 23.17 8.21
N TYR A 268 -9.39 22.79 7.57
CA TYR A 268 -10.22 21.68 8.05
C TYR A 268 -9.55 20.35 7.82
N LEU A 269 -8.91 20.16 6.66
CA LEU A 269 -8.14 18.94 6.36
C LEU A 269 -7.01 18.72 7.36
N ASP A 270 -6.30 19.77 7.75
CA ASP A 270 -5.25 19.69 8.77
C ASP A 270 -5.83 19.29 10.13
N ASN A 271 -6.96 19.87 10.53
CA ASN A 271 -7.64 19.51 11.77
C ASN A 271 -8.15 18.06 11.76
N ILE A 272 -8.78 17.62 10.66
CA ILE A 272 -9.25 16.25 10.47
C ILE A 272 -8.08 15.27 10.52
N SER A 273 -6.96 15.58 9.87
CA SER A 273 -5.75 14.77 9.88
C SER A 273 -5.19 14.60 11.30
N ASN A 274 -5.21 15.66 12.11
CA ASN A 274 -4.79 15.59 13.51
C ASN A 274 -5.70 14.68 14.35
N VAL A 275 -7.02 14.77 14.14
CA VAL A 275 -7.99 13.87 14.79
C VAL A 275 -7.76 12.43 14.34
N TYR A 276 -7.65 12.19 13.03
CA TYR A 276 -7.38 10.87 12.47
C TYR A 276 -6.12 10.24 13.06
N ASN A 277 -4.99 10.96 13.03
CA ASN A 277 -3.71 10.49 13.56
C ASN A 277 -3.73 10.24 15.08
N THR A 278 -4.67 10.84 15.80
CA THR A 278 -4.84 10.62 17.24
C THR A 278 -5.62 9.34 17.52
N TYR A 279 -6.68 9.07 16.77
CA TYR A 279 -7.64 8.00 17.05
C TYR A 279 -7.36 6.71 16.28
N MET A 280 -7.07 6.82 14.98
CA MET A 280 -6.97 5.64 14.09
C MET A 280 -5.87 4.65 14.48
N PRO A 281 -4.67 5.05 14.93
CA PRO A 281 -3.67 4.08 15.37
C PRO A 281 -4.17 3.18 16.51
N ARG A 282 -4.94 3.74 17.44
CA ARG A 282 -5.52 2.96 18.53
C ARG A 282 -6.63 2.04 18.05
N ILE A 283 -7.46 2.48 17.10
CA ILE A 283 -8.50 1.65 16.48
C ILE A 283 -7.84 0.51 15.71
N CYS A 284 -6.85 0.80 14.86
CA CYS A 284 -6.19 -0.21 14.03
C CYS A 284 -5.44 -1.28 14.81
N PHE A 285 -4.95 -0.96 16.00
CA PHE A 285 -4.27 -1.93 16.86
C PHE A 285 -5.09 -2.37 18.09
N GLY A 286 -6.39 -2.03 18.14
CA GLY A 286 -7.30 -2.50 19.17
C GLY A 286 -7.01 -1.99 20.59
N LEU A 287 -6.33 -0.83 20.70
CA LEU A 287 -5.88 -0.26 21.98
C LEU A 287 -6.91 0.70 22.59
N MET A 288 -8.10 0.20 22.81
CA MET A 288 -9.21 0.90 23.46
C MET A 288 -9.98 -0.07 24.36
N ASP A 289 -10.63 0.44 25.41
CA ASP A 289 -11.43 -0.38 26.33
C ASP A 289 -12.81 -0.70 25.75
N ASP A 290 -13.48 0.31 25.20
CA ASP A 290 -14.82 0.23 24.61
C ASP A 290 -14.79 0.72 23.15
N PRO A 291 -14.83 -0.17 22.17
CA PRO A 291 -14.80 0.20 20.75
C PRO A 291 -15.95 1.11 20.31
N GLU A 292 -17.17 0.88 20.83
CA GLU A 292 -18.35 1.67 20.46
C GLU A 292 -18.22 3.10 20.97
N ALA A 293 -17.87 3.26 22.24
CA ALA A 293 -17.69 4.58 22.85
C ALA A 293 -16.51 5.33 22.20
N TYR A 294 -15.41 4.62 21.89
CA TYR A 294 -14.22 5.22 21.28
C TYR A 294 -14.48 5.70 19.85
N VAL A 295 -15.20 4.91 19.04
CA VAL A 295 -15.62 5.31 17.69
C VAL A 295 -16.61 6.47 17.74
N ALA A 296 -17.55 6.47 18.69
CA ALA A 296 -18.50 7.58 18.87
C ALA A 296 -17.78 8.90 19.21
N GLU A 297 -16.77 8.84 20.07
CA GLU A 297 -15.92 9.99 20.37
C GLU A 297 -15.13 10.45 19.14
N PHE A 298 -14.49 9.53 18.42
CA PHE A 298 -13.77 9.83 17.18
C PHE A 298 -14.68 10.56 16.17
N ARG A 299 -15.89 10.06 15.93
CA ARG A 299 -16.89 10.70 15.07
C ARG A 299 -17.23 12.12 15.52
N THR A 300 -17.42 12.31 16.81
CA THR A 300 -17.66 13.65 17.38
C THR A 300 -16.49 14.59 17.12
N GLN A 301 -15.26 14.12 17.28
CA GLN A 301 -14.07 14.94 17.01
C GLN A 301 -13.88 15.26 15.52
N LEU A 302 -14.21 14.34 14.63
CA LEU A 302 -14.22 14.59 13.18
C LEU A 302 -15.25 15.66 12.80
N GLN A 303 -16.45 15.60 13.38
CA GLN A 303 -17.48 16.63 13.17
C GLN A 303 -17.02 18.01 13.66
N ASN A 304 -16.44 18.07 14.86
CA ASN A 304 -15.87 19.30 15.42
C ASN A 304 -14.70 19.86 14.58
N ALA A 305 -13.93 18.98 13.93
CA ALA A 305 -12.86 19.34 13.01
C ALA A 305 -13.34 19.86 11.66
N GLY A 306 -14.63 19.75 11.35
CA GLY A 306 -15.27 20.27 10.16
C GLY A 306 -15.33 19.30 8.97
N ILE A 307 -15.36 18.00 9.23
CA ILE A 307 -15.38 16.98 8.16
C ILE A 307 -16.54 17.14 7.18
N GLU A 308 -17.73 17.57 7.65
CA GLU A 308 -18.89 17.79 6.80
C GLU A 308 -18.66 18.93 5.79
N THR A 309 -17.93 19.97 6.20
CA THR A 309 -17.55 21.08 5.28
C THR A 309 -16.64 20.56 4.17
N VAL A 310 -15.67 19.73 4.54
CA VAL A 310 -14.71 19.15 3.57
C VAL A 310 -15.43 18.18 2.65
N MET A 311 -16.24 17.27 3.18
CA MET A 311 -16.99 16.30 2.36
C MET A 311 -17.93 16.99 1.38
N THR A 312 -18.61 18.07 1.81
CA THR A 312 -19.49 18.86 0.93
C THR A 312 -18.71 19.47 -0.21
N GLU A 313 -17.54 20.06 0.06
CA GLU A 313 -16.71 20.68 -0.97
C GLU A 313 -16.16 19.63 -1.95
N ILE A 314 -15.64 18.50 -1.46
CA ILE A 314 -15.14 17.42 -2.32
C ILE A 314 -16.28 16.86 -3.18
N GLN A 315 -17.47 16.62 -2.61
CA GLN A 315 -18.64 16.16 -3.36
C GLN A 315 -19.03 17.14 -4.46
N ASN A 316 -19.08 18.44 -4.16
CA ASN A 316 -19.38 19.47 -5.18
C ASN A 316 -18.36 19.44 -6.33
N GLN A 317 -17.09 19.20 -6.05
CA GLN A 317 -16.06 19.11 -7.08
C GLN A 317 -16.19 17.83 -7.91
N LEU A 318 -16.55 16.70 -7.30
CA LEU A 318 -16.87 15.45 -8.00
C LEU A 318 -18.10 15.64 -8.89
N ASP A 319 -19.17 16.23 -8.37
CA ASP A 319 -20.40 16.48 -9.11
C ASP A 319 -20.16 17.43 -10.30
N ALA A 320 -19.27 18.41 -10.15
CA ALA A 320 -18.91 19.33 -11.23
C ALA A 320 -18.18 18.64 -12.41
N VAL A 321 -17.44 17.57 -12.13
CA VAL A 321 -16.68 16.82 -13.14
C VAL A 321 -17.49 15.65 -13.69
N TYR A 322 -18.20 14.92 -12.85
CA TYR A 322 -18.83 13.64 -13.18
C TYR A 322 -20.37 13.66 -13.11
N GLY A 323 -20.97 14.67 -12.48
CA GLY A 323 -22.43 14.75 -12.26
C GLY A 323 -23.22 15.37 -13.42
N ALA A 324 -22.62 15.60 -14.58
CA ALA A 324 -23.24 16.28 -15.74
C ALA A 324 -23.89 15.32 -16.77
N GLU A 325 -24.42 14.17 -16.31
CA GLU A 325 -25.26 13.30 -17.15
C GLU A 325 -26.75 13.40 -16.81
#